data_f0c2e4f7c0354c58bade25f9ded219e6
#
_entry.id   f0c2e4f7c0354c58bade25f9ded219e6
#
_cell.length_a   1.000
_cell.length_b   1.000
_cell.length_c   1.000
_cell.angle_alpha   90.00
_cell.angle_beta   90.00
_cell.angle_gamma   90.00
#
_symmetry.space_group_name_H-M   'P 1'
#
loop_
_entity.id
_entity.type
_entity.pdbx_description
1 polymer ?
#
loop_
_entity_poly.entity_id
_entity_poly.type
_entity_poly.pdbx_seq_one_letter_code
_entity_poly.pdbx_strand_id
1 'polypeptide(L)'
;MWDYAQSGLEKCRRLAASRGVRVTTEWVDVTKAKWPEAHFDVVVCTYLHLPAPQRQAVLSFMASAIKPGGHLVMEVFSLHQVQYGTGGPADPTLLYHPAEFWFSFSSWRIKHWYWGEVERKEGLYHNGTSHVIQCWLQRPED
;
A
#
# COMPACT_ATOMS: atom_id res chain seq x y z
N MET A 1 -8.38 -9.78 0.56
CA MET A 1 -8.10 -8.38 1.00
C MET A 1 -8.06 -8.36 2.51
N TRP A 2 -7.01 -7.82 3.07
CA TRP A 2 -6.85 -7.56 4.51
C TRP A 2 -7.12 -6.09 4.79
N ASP A 3 -7.84 -5.80 5.85
CA ASP A 3 -8.09 -4.43 6.32
C ASP A 3 -8.46 -4.48 7.80
N TYR A 4 -8.08 -3.46 8.55
CA TYR A 4 -8.49 -3.29 9.95
C TYR A 4 -9.85 -2.61 10.08
N ALA A 5 -10.32 -1.93 9.02
CA ALA A 5 -11.62 -1.27 8.98
C ALA A 5 -12.70 -2.22 8.45
N GLN A 6 -13.60 -2.68 9.32
CA GLN A 6 -14.73 -3.53 8.91
C GLN A 6 -15.59 -2.88 7.82
N SER A 7 -15.82 -1.57 7.91
CA SER A 7 -16.55 -0.82 6.89
C SER A 7 -15.87 -0.86 5.51
N GLY A 8 -14.53 -0.90 5.47
CA GLY A 8 -13.75 -1.08 4.24
C GLY A 8 -13.98 -2.47 3.64
N LEU A 9 -13.95 -3.51 4.47
CA LEU A 9 -14.22 -4.89 4.04
C LEU A 9 -15.66 -5.06 3.52
N GLU A 10 -16.64 -4.43 4.15
CA GLU A 10 -18.03 -4.46 3.68
C GLU A 10 -18.21 -3.75 2.33
N LYS A 11 -17.57 -2.59 2.13
CA LYS A 11 -17.54 -1.90 0.83
C LYS A 11 -16.90 -2.78 -0.24
N CYS A 12 -15.79 -3.43 0.07
CA CYS A 12 -15.12 -4.35 -0.84
C CYS A 12 -16.04 -5.49 -1.27
N ARG A 13 -16.73 -6.16 -0.32
CA ARG A 13 -17.67 -7.25 -0.63
C ARG A 13 -18.83 -6.78 -1.51
N ARG A 14 -19.42 -5.62 -1.20
CA ARG A 14 -20.50 -5.04 -2.02
C ARG A 14 -20.04 -4.72 -3.44
N LEU A 15 -18.85 -4.12 -3.57
CA LEU A 15 -18.28 -3.83 -4.88
C LEU A 15 -17.98 -5.11 -5.67
N ALA A 16 -17.39 -6.11 -5.04
CA ALA A 16 -17.13 -7.40 -5.65
C ALA A 16 -18.42 -8.06 -6.18
N ALA A 17 -19.47 -8.08 -5.35
CA ALA A 17 -20.77 -8.59 -5.76
C ALA A 17 -21.35 -7.82 -6.96
N SER A 18 -21.30 -6.49 -6.95
CA SER A 18 -21.80 -5.67 -8.06
C SER A 18 -21.01 -5.85 -9.36
N ARG A 19 -19.77 -6.30 -9.27
CA ARG A 19 -18.89 -6.57 -10.42
C ARG A 19 -18.85 -8.06 -10.83
N GLY A 20 -19.60 -8.92 -10.14
CA GLY A 20 -19.63 -10.35 -10.42
C GLY A 20 -18.29 -11.07 -10.16
N VAL A 21 -17.43 -10.51 -9.30
CA VAL A 21 -16.12 -11.09 -8.95
C VAL A 21 -16.11 -11.59 -7.51
N ARG A 22 -15.25 -12.58 -7.22
CA ARG A 22 -15.06 -13.12 -5.87
C ARG A 22 -13.82 -12.50 -5.24
N VAL A 23 -13.98 -12.03 -4.00
CA VAL A 23 -12.88 -11.51 -3.18
C VAL A 23 -13.00 -12.10 -1.78
N THR A 24 -11.93 -12.72 -1.29
CA THR A 24 -11.81 -13.10 0.12
C THR A 24 -11.42 -11.87 0.93
N THR A 25 -12.16 -11.61 2.02
CA THR A 25 -11.89 -10.48 2.90
C THR A 25 -11.65 -10.96 4.32
N GLU A 26 -10.63 -10.44 4.97
CA GLU A 26 -10.27 -10.79 6.34
C GLU A 26 -10.06 -9.50 7.16
N TRP A 27 -10.60 -9.48 8.38
CA TRP A 27 -10.32 -8.41 9.33
C TRP A 27 -8.98 -8.70 10.01
N VAL A 28 -7.97 -7.92 9.68
CA VAL A 28 -6.58 -8.20 10.06
C VAL A 28 -5.86 -6.93 10.46
N ASP A 29 -5.19 -6.98 11.62
CA ASP A 29 -4.11 -6.05 11.96
C ASP A 29 -2.82 -6.56 11.29
N VAL A 30 -2.42 -5.91 10.20
CA VAL A 30 -1.25 -6.32 9.40
C VAL A 30 0.07 -6.29 10.17
N THR A 31 0.12 -5.55 11.28
CA THR A 31 1.31 -5.47 12.14
C THR A 31 1.47 -6.69 13.06
N LYS A 32 0.38 -7.47 13.25
CA LYS A 32 0.32 -8.66 14.10
C LYS A 32 0.00 -9.93 13.31
N ALA A 33 -0.29 -9.78 12.03
CA ALA A 33 -0.64 -10.90 11.18
C ALA A 33 0.53 -11.88 11.02
N LYS A 34 0.20 -13.15 10.87
CA LYS A 34 1.15 -14.15 10.40
C LYS A 34 1.18 -14.12 8.88
N TRP A 35 2.14 -13.38 8.35
CA TRP A 35 2.34 -13.29 6.91
C TRP A 35 2.87 -14.63 6.35
N PRO A 36 2.33 -15.12 5.22
CA PRO A 36 2.88 -16.30 4.56
C PRO A 36 4.18 -15.92 3.83
N GLU A 37 5.07 -16.87 3.65
CA GLU A 37 6.28 -16.70 2.82
C GLU A 37 6.04 -17.16 1.39
N ALA A 38 6.57 -16.41 0.42
CA ALA A 38 6.55 -16.73 -1.02
C ALA A 38 5.19 -17.29 -1.50
N HIS A 39 4.11 -16.62 -1.12
CA HIS A 39 2.75 -17.12 -1.32
C HIS A 39 1.99 -16.38 -2.43
N PHE A 40 2.16 -15.06 -2.52
CA PHE A 40 1.40 -14.21 -3.43
C PHE A 40 2.17 -13.93 -4.72
N ASP A 41 1.46 -13.99 -5.85
CA ASP A 41 2.01 -13.54 -7.14
C ASP A 41 2.07 -12.00 -7.19
N VAL A 42 1.10 -11.33 -6.56
CA VAL A 42 1.02 -9.88 -6.47
C VAL A 42 0.52 -9.47 -5.09
N VAL A 43 1.18 -8.50 -4.47
CA VAL A 43 0.67 -7.76 -3.32
C VAL A 43 0.33 -6.34 -3.76
N VAL A 44 -0.89 -5.91 -3.47
CA VAL A 44 -1.34 -4.53 -3.68
C VAL A 44 -1.52 -3.86 -2.33
N CYS A 45 -0.86 -2.73 -2.10
CA CYS A 45 -0.96 -1.96 -0.88
C CYS A 45 -1.33 -0.50 -1.19
N THR A 46 -2.48 -0.06 -0.70
CA THR A 46 -2.96 1.31 -0.91
C THR A 46 -3.19 2.00 0.43
N TYR A 47 -2.56 3.16 0.60
CA TYR A 47 -2.78 4.08 1.73
C TYR A 47 -2.65 3.46 3.12
N LEU A 48 -1.78 2.47 3.29
CA LEU A 48 -1.42 1.92 4.59
C LEU A 48 -0.43 2.88 5.27
N HIS A 49 -0.90 3.60 6.29
CA HIS A 49 -0.10 4.57 7.04
C HIS A 49 0.08 4.09 8.48
N LEU A 50 1.31 3.76 8.83
CA LEU A 50 1.72 3.22 10.13
C LEU A 50 2.91 4.02 10.67
N PRO A 51 3.13 4.04 12.00
CA PRO A 51 4.37 4.54 12.59
C PRO A 51 5.59 3.83 12.00
N ALA A 52 6.71 4.56 11.85
CA ALA A 52 7.88 4.10 11.09
C ALA A 52 8.40 2.69 11.44
N PRO A 53 8.54 2.27 12.72
CA PRO A 53 9.02 0.92 13.02
C PRO A 53 8.07 -0.17 12.53
N GLN A 54 6.76 0.01 12.72
CA GLN A 54 5.74 -0.94 12.27
C GLN A 54 5.63 -0.95 10.73
N ARG A 55 5.72 0.21 10.11
CA ARG A 55 5.72 0.37 8.66
C ARG A 55 6.88 -0.38 8.01
N GLN A 56 8.09 -0.23 8.55
CA GLN A 56 9.27 -0.94 8.04
C GLN A 56 9.14 -2.46 8.17
N ALA A 57 8.62 -2.94 9.31
CA ALA A 57 8.35 -4.36 9.50
C ALA A 57 7.33 -4.90 8.48
N VAL A 58 6.23 -4.16 8.25
CA VAL A 58 5.20 -4.57 7.30
C VAL A 58 5.72 -4.54 5.84
N LEU A 59 6.54 -3.57 5.46
CA LEU A 59 7.21 -3.58 4.14
C LEU A 59 8.08 -4.83 3.96
N SER A 60 8.81 -5.22 4.99
CA SER A 60 9.62 -6.45 4.96
C SER A 60 8.75 -7.71 4.88
N PHE A 61 7.62 -7.75 5.58
CA PHE A 61 6.66 -8.87 5.49
C PHE A 61 6.04 -8.97 4.09
N MET A 62 5.67 -7.86 3.47
CA MET A 62 5.20 -7.83 2.08
C MET A 62 6.26 -8.40 1.13
N ALA A 63 7.52 -7.99 1.30
CA ALA A 63 8.63 -8.49 0.48
C ALA A 63 8.79 -10.01 0.60
N SER A 64 8.70 -10.56 1.82
CA SER A 64 8.81 -12.00 2.07
C SER A 64 7.62 -12.78 1.54
N ALA A 65 6.42 -12.20 1.59
CA ALA A 65 5.17 -12.86 1.21
C ALA A 65 4.97 -12.98 -0.31
N ILE A 66 5.67 -12.16 -1.09
CA ILE A 66 5.62 -12.21 -2.56
C ILE A 66 6.56 -13.31 -3.06
N LYS A 67 6.09 -14.13 -3.99
CA LYS A 67 6.90 -15.18 -4.64
C LYS A 67 8.10 -14.58 -5.40
N PRO A 68 9.20 -15.33 -5.60
CA PRO A 68 10.20 -14.99 -6.61
C PRO A 68 9.52 -14.71 -7.97
N GLY A 69 9.94 -13.65 -8.66
CA GLY A 69 9.29 -13.18 -9.89
C GLY A 69 7.97 -12.41 -9.70
N GLY A 70 7.38 -12.45 -8.51
CA GLY A 70 6.13 -11.77 -8.20
C GLY A 70 6.27 -10.25 -8.02
N HIS A 71 5.17 -9.56 -7.76
CA HIS A 71 5.09 -8.11 -7.85
C HIS A 71 4.53 -7.44 -6.60
N LEU A 72 5.07 -6.26 -6.26
CA LEU A 72 4.46 -5.28 -5.37
C LEU A 72 3.91 -4.11 -6.19
N VAL A 73 2.65 -3.77 -5.97
CA VAL A 73 2.04 -2.52 -6.46
C VAL A 73 1.60 -1.71 -5.25
N MET A 74 2.10 -0.50 -5.11
CA MET A 74 1.83 0.29 -3.93
C MET A 74 1.60 1.76 -4.26
N GLU A 75 0.65 2.38 -3.57
CA GLU A 75 0.46 3.82 -3.54
C GLU A 75 0.23 4.28 -2.11
N VAL A 76 0.99 5.30 -1.69
CA VAL A 76 0.90 5.92 -0.36
C VAL A 76 1.13 7.42 -0.44
N PHE A 77 0.65 8.15 0.56
CA PHE A 77 0.98 9.57 0.67
C PHE A 77 2.43 9.76 1.12
N SER A 78 3.13 10.69 0.46
CA SER A 78 4.49 11.08 0.82
C SER A 78 4.52 12.16 1.90
N LEU A 79 5.70 12.44 2.44
CA LEU A 79 5.93 13.50 3.42
C LEU A 79 5.41 14.88 2.98
N HIS A 80 5.36 15.15 1.67
CA HIS A 80 4.88 16.43 1.14
C HIS A 80 3.37 16.57 1.21
N GLN A 81 2.62 15.51 1.45
CA GLN A 81 1.15 15.55 1.51
C GLN A 81 0.59 16.53 2.55
N VAL A 82 1.30 16.80 3.63
CA VAL A 82 0.86 17.74 4.68
C VAL A 82 0.52 19.15 4.15
N GLN A 83 1.05 19.52 2.99
CA GLN A 83 0.84 20.84 2.38
C GLN A 83 -0.46 20.94 1.60
N TYR A 84 -1.11 19.82 1.25
CA TYR A 84 -2.19 19.79 0.28
C TYR A 84 -3.60 19.74 0.91
N GLY A 85 -3.75 19.17 2.09
CA GLY A 85 -5.04 19.10 2.78
C GLY A 85 -6.11 18.25 2.06
N THR A 86 -5.73 17.41 1.13
CA THR A 86 -6.60 16.62 0.25
C THR A 86 -6.70 15.16 0.69
N GLY A 87 -6.59 14.90 1.98
CA GLY A 87 -6.61 13.57 2.57
C GLY A 87 -5.26 13.15 3.15
N GLY A 88 -5.21 11.92 3.63
CA GLY A 88 -4.05 11.37 4.31
C GLY A 88 -3.96 11.75 5.80
N PRO A 89 -2.98 11.17 6.52
CA PRO A 89 -2.75 11.48 7.92
C PRO A 89 -2.29 12.93 8.10
N ALA A 90 -2.83 13.59 9.13
CA ALA A 90 -2.33 14.91 9.56
C ALA A 90 -0.97 14.82 10.26
N ASP A 91 -0.62 13.66 10.83
CA ASP A 91 0.65 13.40 11.46
C ASP A 91 1.70 13.05 10.38
N PRO A 92 2.73 13.89 10.17
CA PRO A 92 3.75 13.65 9.15
C PRO A 92 4.60 12.40 9.43
N THR A 93 4.66 11.92 10.67
CA THR A 93 5.40 10.69 11.01
C THR A 93 4.78 9.42 10.42
N LEU A 94 3.53 9.50 10.01
CA LEU A 94 2.80 8.41 9.32
C LEU A 94 2.99 8.44 7.80
N LEU A 95 3.54 9.52 7.25
CA LEU A 95 3.77 9.68 5.81
C LEU A 95 5.10 9.06 5.40
N TYR A 96 5.21 8.69 4.13
CA TYR A 96 6.35 7.95 3.61
C TYR A 96 7.45 8.87 3.06
N HIS A 97 8.70 8.50 3.35
CA HIS A 97 9.85 8.99 2.62
C HIS A 97 10.30 7.96 1.55
N PRO A 98 10.66 8.39 0.33
CA PRO A 98 11.07 7.46 -0.74
C PRO A 98 12.18 6.48 -0.33
N ALA A 99 13.14 6.94 0.48
CA ALA A 99 14.26 6.11 0.94
C ALA A 99 13.84 4.87 1.77
N GLU A 100 12.64 4.89 2.38
CA GLU A 100 12.16 3.77 3.20
C GLU A 100 11.98 2.48 2.37
N PHE A 101 11.72 2.62 1.07
CA PHE A 101 11.56 1.49 0.17
C PHE A 101 12.88 0.74 -0.08
N TRP A 102 14.02 1.45 -0.02
CA TRP A 102 15.31 0.85 -0.29
C TRP A 102 15.73 -0.23 0.72
N PHE A 103 15.28 -0.15 1.96
CA PHE A 103 15.59 -1.14 2.98
C PHE A 103 14.99 -2.51 2.68
N SER A 104 13.79 -2.55 2.13
CA SER A 104 13.07 -3.81 1.86
C SER A 104 13.15 -4.26 0.40
N PHE A 105 13.42 -3.35 -0.53
CA PHE A 105 13.27 -3.59 -1.96
C PHE A 105 14.49 -3.18 -2.80
N SER A 106 15.67 -2.98 -2.20
CA SER A 106 16.87 -2.50 -2.91
C SER A 106 17.33 -3.41 -4.05
N SER A 107 17.09 -4.73 -3.97
CA SER A 107 17.41 -5.70 -5.01
C SER A 107 16.30 -5.92 -6.03
N TRP A 108 15.13 -5.31 -5.83
CA TRP A 108 13.99 -5.52 -6.70
C TRP A 108 14.08 -4.73 -8.00
N ARG A 109 13.51 -5.26 -9.08
CA ARG A 109 13.42 -4.55 -10.36
C ARG A 109 12.32 -3.51 -10.30
N ILE A 110 12.66 -2.24 -10.56
CA ILE A 110 11.68 -1.15 -10.65
C ILE A 110 11.02 -1.22 -12.04
N LYS A 111 9.70 -1.46 -12.06
CA LYS A 111 8.87 -1.44 -13.27
C LYS A 111 8.22 -0.07 -13.44
N HIS A 112 7.85 0.56 -12.31
CA HIS A 112 7.33 1.92 -12.25
C HIS A 112 7.72 2.53 -10.91
N TRP A 113 8.08 3.80 -10.95
CA TRP A 113 8.34 4.61 -9.77
C TRP A 113 7.91 6.04 -10.04
N TYR A 114 7.06 6.55 -9.18
CA TYR A 114 6.64 7.94 -9.22
C TYR A 114 6.63 8.52 -7.81
N TRP A 115 7.16 9.70 -7.66
CA TRP A 115 7.10 10.49 -6.43
C TRP A 115 6.77 11.93 -6.81
N GLY A 116 5.55 12.36 -6.55
CA GLY A 116 5.08 13.65 -7.04
C GLY A 116 3.60 13.88 -6.83
N GLU A 117 3.10 14.90 -7.48
CA GLU A 117 1.71 15.34 -7.42
C GLU A 117 0.81 14.52 -8.32
N VAL A 118 -0.40 14.25 -7.83
CA VAL A 118 -1.47 13.63 -8.60
C VAL A 118 -2.79 14.35 -8.32
N GLU A 119 -3.59 14.55 -9.37
CA GLU A 119 -4.95 15.06 -9.22
C GLU A 119 -5.91 13.95 -8.82
N ARG A 120 -6.74 14.23 -7.81
CA ARG A 120 -7.74 13.30 -7.28
C ARG A 120 -9.15 13.84 -7.43
N LYS A 121 -10.07 12.93 -7.75
CA LYS A 121 -11.52 13.16 -7.71
C LYS A 121 -12.21 11.91 -7.15
N GLU A 122 -11.87 11.56 -5.92
CA GLU A 122 -12.23 10.28 -5.28
C GLU A 122 -13.17 10.48 -4.08
N GLY A 123 -14.06 11.47 -4.14
CA GLY A 123 -15.03 11.79 -3.10
C GLY A 123 -14.68 13.04 -2.29
N LEU A 124 -15.43 13.30 -1.22
CA LEU A 124 -15.36 14.55 -0.45
C LEU A 124 -13.98 14.82 0.18
N TYR A 125 -13.28 13.77 0.59
CA TYR A 125 -12.03 13.90 1.33
C TYR A 125 -10.77 13.70 0.48
N HIS A 126 -10.94 13.27 -0.77
CA HIS A 126 -9.85 13.05 -1.73
C HIS A 126 -10.17 13.75 -3.04
N ASN A 127 -10.20 15.07 -3.01
CA ASN A 127 -10.53 15.92 -4.15
C ASN A 127 -9.53 17.07 -4.24
N GLY A 128 -8.76 17.11 -5.32
CA GLY A 128 -7.69 18.06 -5.59
C GLY A 128 -6.31 17.41 -5.66
N THR A 129 -5.27 18.22 -5.67
CA THR A 129 -3.89 17.80 -5.76
C THR A 129 -3.45 17.08 -4.49
N SER A 130 -2.83 15.92 -4.65
CA SER A 130 -2.20 15.16 -3.56
C SER A 130 -0.77 14.81 -3.94
N HIS A 131 0.09 14.58 -2.95
CA HIS A 131 1.48 14.18 -3.18
C HIS A 131 1.72 12.73 -2.72
N VAL A 132 2.08 11.86 -3.65
CA VAL A 132 2.15 10.41 -3.45
C VAL A 132 3.51 9.81 -3.80
N ILE A 133 3.70 8.57 -3.36
CA ILE A 133 4.68 7.63 -3.90
C ILE A 133 3.87 6.49 -4.52
N GLN A 134 4.11 6.23 -5.80
CA GLN A 134 3.59 5.06 -6.52
C GLN A 134 4.76 4.17 -6.92
N CYS A 135 4.63 2.88 -6.71
CA CYS A 135 5.61 1.94 -7.20
C CYS A 135 4.97 0.66 -7.74
N TRP A 136 5.62 0.12 -8.76
CA TRP A 136 5.46 -1.26 -9.21
C TRP A 136 6.84 -1.89 -9.25
N LEU A 137 7.07 -2.81 -8.34
CA LEU A 137 8.35 -3.49 -8.14
C LEU A 137 8.18 -4.99 -8.43
N GLN A 138 9.22 -5.61 -8.96
CA GLN A 138 9.25 -7.05 -9.21
C GLN A 138 10.36 -7.69 -8.37
N ARG A 139 9.99 -8.70 -7.57
CA ARG A 139 10.96 -9.52 -6.83
C ARG A 139 11.86 -10.27 -7.82
N PRO A 140 13.17 -10.36 -7.60
CA PRO A 140 14.05 -11.25 -8.39
C PRO A 140 13.54 -12.69 -8.39
N GLU A 141 13.91 -13.46 -9.41
CA GLU A 141 13.52 -14.88 -9.54
C GLU A 141 14.38 -15.79 -8.67
N ASP A 142 15.57 -15.31 -8.28
CA ASP A 142 16.56 -16.00 -7.47
C ASP A 142 16.81 -15.31 -6.13
#